data_f9384c3dbcdbe8eeeee2f8dc49ef2d05
#
_entry.id   f9384c3dbcdbe8eeeee2f8dc49ef2d05
#
_cell.length_a   1.000
_cell.length_b   1.000
_cell.length_c   1.000
_cell.angle_alpha   90.00
_cell.angle_beta   90.00
_cell.angle_gamma   90.00
#
_symmetry.space_group_name_H-M   'P 1'
#
loop_
_entity.id
_entity.type
_entity.pdbx_description
1 polymer ?
#
loop_
_entity_poly.entity_id
_entity_poly.type
_entity_poly.pdbx_seq_one_letter_code
_entity_poly.pdbx_strand_id
1 'polypeptide(L)'
;MSDLPGCHRYLNRVAPTPLVPVQLDSALPPVWCKLEFFNPSGSTKDRIARFILEKAWRGGRLSCGSLVAEASSGSTSIALALACAQMGLKFVAVMPEGVSSERVLIIKAYGGQVMTTPKADGIRGAIAETERLAAEHGAFLPKQFANDDNADAHRFTTAREVVDVIPGGRVDAVVSGVGTGGTLVGLYLGCRDLGCPVVPVHARPVNLYGDGDAECCSFSGRIPGVVDRISTIFREDRLPELLTIDVPDQLAMATTRKLMKLGFPVGPSSGLNYAAACEVLKLRGDPAMQVVTVFPDRMERYFTTELFTPYVG
;
A
#
# COMPACT_ATOMS: atom_id res chain seq x y z
N MET A 1 9.82 16.45 21.62
CA MET A 1 8.67 15.97 20.82
C MET A 1 7.92 17.19 20.44
N SER A 2 8.13 17.64 19.33
CA SER A 2 7.56 18.40 18.85
C SER A 2 7.21 19.19 17.87
N ASP A 3 7.29 19.84 17.34
CA ASP A 3 7.21 20.98 16.42
C ASP A 3 6.57 20.72 15.05
N LEU A 4 5.72 19.67 14.96
CA LEU A 4 4.80 19.51 13.84
C LEU A 4 3.63 20.49 14.02
N PRO A 5 3.24 21.25 12.96
CA PRO A 5 2.22 22.27 13.08
C PRO A 5 0.84 21.69 13.43
N GLY A 6 0.18 22.40 14.27
CA GLY A 6 -1.27 22.43 14.53
C GLY A 6 -2.02 21.16 14.83
N CYS A 7 -2.23 20.27 13.88
CA CYS A 7 -3.13 19.12 14.00
C CYS A 7 -2.42 17.78 14.19
N HIS A 8 -1.17 17.79 14.61
CA HIS A 8 -0.34 16.60 14.82
C HIS A 8 -0.97 15.50 15.69
N ARG A 9 -1.95 15.82 16.53
CA ARG A 9 -2.68 14.82 17.32
C ARG A 9 -3.37 13.76 16.49
N TYR A 10 -3.87 14.12 15.32
CA TYR A 10 -4.51 13.17 14.41
C TYR A 10 -3.49 12.33 13.65
N LEU A 11 -2.39 12.92 13.16
CA LEU A 11 -1.29 12.16 12.58
C LEU A 11 -0.69 11.14 13.56
N ASN A 12 -0.69 11.44 14.85
CA ASN A 12 -0.27 10.49 15.88
C ASN A 12 -1.20 9.26 16.01
N ARG A 13 -2.35 9.25 15.32
CA ARG A 13 -3.25 8.09 15.23
C ARG A 13 -2.96 7.19 14.03
N VAL A 14 -1.97 7.52 13.22
CA VAL A 14 -1.43 6.58 12.25
C VAL A 14 -0.70 5.49 13.02
N ALA A 15 -1.21 4.24 12.93
CA ALA A 15 -0.71 3.11 13.73
C ALA A 15 -0.83 3.30 15.29
N PRO A 16 -0.74 2.23 16.09
CA PRO A 16 -0.73 0.85 15.60
C PRO A 16 -2.08 0.41 15.03
N THR A 17 -2.06 -0.55 14.10
CA THR A 17 -3.25 -1.19 13.56
C THR A 17 -3.42 -2.62 14.09
N PRO A 18 -4.63 -3.20 14.11
CA PRO A 18 -4.82 -4.58 14.58
C PRO A 18 -4.10 -5.61 13.70
N LEU A 19 -3.63 -6.69 14.34
CA LEU A 19 -3.22 -7.93 13.70
C LEU A 19 -4.17 -9.04 14.16
N VAL A 20 -4.86 -9.70 13.22
CA VAL A 20 -5.87 -10.71 13.55
C VAL A 20 -5.67 -11.99 12.75
N PRO A 21 -5.92 -13.18 13.33
CA PRO A 21 -5.93 -14.43 12.59
C PRO A 21 -7.23 -14.53 11.77
N VAL A 22 -7.11 -14.82 10.47
CA VAL A 22 -8.24 -15.03 9.56
C VAL A 22 -8.12 -16.42 8.95
N GLN A 23 -9.22 -17.19 8.96
CA GLN A 23 -9.27 -18.54 8.42
C GLN A 23 -10.51 -18.71 7.55
N LEU A 24 -10.32 -18.70 6.22
CA LEU A 24 -11.39 -18.95 5.24
C LEU A 24 -11.53 -20.42 4.88
N ASP A 25 -10.50 -21.21 5.10
CA ASP A 25 -10.44 -22.65 4.85
C ASP A 25 -9.98 -23.34 6.13
N SER A 26 -10.86 -24.18 6.70
CA SER A 26 -10.58 -24.90 7.95
C SER A 26 -9.48 -25.96 7.83
N ALA A 27 -9.10 -26.35 6.60
CA ALA A 27 -7.99 -27.26 6.34
C ALA A 27 -6.61 -26.61 6.46
N LEU A 28 -6.54 -25.27 6.51
CA LEU A 28 -5.29 -24.51 6.60
C LEU A 28 -5.17 -23.82 7.97
N PRO A 29 -3.95 -23.60 8.46
CA PRO A 29 -3.74 -22.67 9.59
C PRO A 29 -4.29 -21.28 9.29
N PRO A 30 -4.63 -20.48 10.33
CA PRO A 30 -5.03 -19.10 10.12
C PRO A 30 -3.89 -18.25 9.55
N VAL A 31 -4.23 -17.34 8.64
CA VAL A 31 -3.32 -16.30 8.15
C VAL A 31 -3.42 -15.08 9.06
N TRP A 32 -2.29 -14.55 9.52
CA TRP A 32 -2.23 -13.35 10.32
C TRP A 32 -2.34 -12.11 9.43
N CYS A 33 -3.45 -11.39 9.56
CA CYS A 33 -3.79 -10.26 8.69
C CYS A 33 -3.61 -8.93 9.43
N LYS A 34 -2.72 -8.08 8.93
CA LYS A 34 -2.49 -6.73 9.44
C LYS A 34 -3.48 -5.77 8.83
N LEU A 35 -4.38 -5.21 9.65
CA LEU A 35 -5.54 -4.44 9.18
C LEU A 35 -5.18 -2.97 8.95
N GLU A 36 -4.47 -2.68 7.88
CA GLU A 36 -3.97 -1.33 7.55
C GLU A 36 -5.08 -0.36 7.11
N PHE A 37 -6.27 -0.84 6.80
CA PHE A 37 -7.44 -0.01 6.53
C PHE A 37 -7.96 0.74 7.77
N PHE A 38 -7.47 0.46 8.97
CA PHE A 38 -7.78 1.22 10.18
C PHE A 38 -7.00 2.54 10.30
N ASN A 39 -6.00 2.75 9.47
CA ASN A 39 -5.32 4.04 9.45
C ASN A 39 -6.27 5.20 9.08
N PRO A 40 -5.96 6.44 9.44
CA PRO A 40 -6.85 7.60 9.29
C PRO A 40 -7.42 7.84 7.89
N SER A 41 -6.60 7.73 6.83
CA SER A 41 -7.12 7.81 5.46
C SER A 41 -7.73 6.50 4.97
N GLY A 42 -7.68 5.45 5.77
CA GLY A 42 -8.15 4.10 5.44
C GLY A 42 -7.17 3.29 4.62
N SER A 43 -5.87 3.51 4.75
CA SER A 43 -4.89 2.67 4.05
C SER A 43 -3.50 2.61 4.71
N THR A 44 -2.72 1.61 4.29
CA THR A 44 -1.30 1.46 4.64
C THR A 44 -0.44 2.67 4.25
N LYS A 45 -0.93 3.50 3.31
CA LYS A 45 -0.18 4.66 2.80
C LYS A 45 -0.10 5.82 3.79
N ASP A 46 -0.93 5.84 4.82
CA ASP A 46 -0.80 6.79 5.93
C ASP A 46 0.56 6.69 6.62
N ARG A 47 1.10 5.48 6.73
CA ARG A 47 2.42 5.25 7.35
C ARG A 47 3.53 5.94 6.57
N ILE A 48 3.57 5.73 5.26
CA ILE A 48 4.60 6.34 4.41
C ILE A 48 4.42 7.86 4.31
N ALA A 49 3.19 8.34 4.20
CA ALA A 49 2.90 9.78 4.16
C ALA A 49 3.40 10.46 5.44
N ARG A 50 3.04 9.93 6.60
CA ARG A 50 3.52 10.43 7.88
C ARG A 50 5.04 10.38 7.98
N PHE A 51 5.65 9.22 7.74
CA PHE A 51 7.09 9.00 7.93
C PHE A 51 7.92 9.94 7.07
N ILE A 52 7.59 10.07 5.78
CA ILE A 52 8.33 10.91 4.84
C ILE A 52 8.15 12.39 5.18
N LEU A 53 6.92 12.84 5.44
CA LEU A 53 6.65 14.25 5.71
C LEU A 53 7.21 14.69 7.07
N GLU A 54 7.11 13.88 8.12
CA GLU A 54 7.72 14.17 9.42
C GLU A 54 9.24 14.25 9.32
N LYS A 55 9.88 13.33 8.61
CA LYS A 55 11.33 13.33 8.41
C LYS A 55 11.78 14.58 7.62
N ALA A 56 11.02 14.93 6.58
CA ALA A 56 11.30 16.13 5.79
C ALA A 56 11.11 17.42 6.59
N TRP A 57 10.06 17.48 7.41
CA TRP A 57 9.80 18.61 8.30
C TRP A 57 10.90 18.79 9.33
N ARG A 58 11.25 17.72 10.06
CA ARG A 58 12.31 17.76 11.07
C ARG A 58 13.69 18.08 10.48
N GLY A 59 13.90 17.69 9.22
CA GLY A 59 15.12 18.00 8.46
C GLY A 59 15.13 19.39 7.83
N GLY A 60 14.14 20.23 8.09
CA GLY A 60 14.05 21.60 7.55
C GLY A 60 13.76 21.68 6.04
N ARG A 61 13.38 20.56 5.40
CA ARG A 61 13.01 20.53 3.98
C ARG A 61 11.57 20.96 3.72
N LEU A 62 10.73 20.98 4.76
CA LEU A 62 9.35 21.44 4.73
C LEU A 62 9.12 22.47 5.83
N SER A 63 8.27 23.46 5.51
CA SER A 63 7.77 24.48 6.43
C SER A 63 6.29 24.72 6.14
N CYS A 64 5.59 25.48 7.00
CA CYS A 64 4.20 25.82 6.77
C CYS A 64 4.00 26.46 5.38
N GLY A 65 3.00 25.99 4.64
CA GLY A 65 2.72 26.44 3.28
C GLY A 65 3.59 25.84 2.18
N SER A 66 4.59 25.00 2.50
CA SER A 66 5.39 24.29 1.48
C SER A 66 4.50 23.47 0.55
N LEU A 67 4.87 23.42 -0.72
CA LEU A 67 4.19 22.61 -1.73
C LEU A 67 4.75 21.20 -1.73
N VAL A 68 3.88 20.22 -1.69
CA VAL A 68 4.19 18.79 -1.84
C VAL A 68 3.51 18.29 -3.12
N ALA A 69 4.22 17.55 -3.96
CA ALA A 69 3.66 16.92 -5.15
C ALA A 69 4.03 15.43 -5.21
N GLU A 70 3.08 14.56 -5.60
CA GLU A 70 3.33 13.13 -5.72
C GLU A 70 2.58 12.53 -6.90
N ALA A 71 3.28 11.64 -7.60
CA ALA A 71 2.71 10.83 -8.67
C ALA A 71 1.99 9.61 -8.08
N SER A 72 0.67 9.67 -8.00
CA SER A 72 -0.13 8.57 -7.47
C SER A 72 -1.60 8.68 -7.88
N SER A 73 -2.14 7.61 -8.39
CA SER A 73 -3.54 7.50 -8.76
C SER A 73 -4.45 7.03 -7.62
N GLY A 74 -3.94 6.88 -6.40
CA GLY A 74 -4.75 6.23 -5.37
C GLY A 74 -4.42 6.58 -3.93
N SER A 75 -4.28 5.53 -3.13
CA SER A 75 -4.21 5.62 -1.67
C SER A 75 -3.06 6.50 -1.15
N THR A 76 -1.94 6.60 -1.88
CA THR A 76 -0.83 7.50 -1.48
C THR A 76 -1.23 8.97 -1.57
N SER A 77 -1.89 9.37 -2.66
CA SER A 77 -2.36 10.77 -2.81
C SER A 77 -3.41 11.12 -1.75
N ILE A 78 -4.30 10.19 -1.41
CA ILE A 78 -5.29 10.40 -0.33
C ILE A 78 -4.57 10.59 1.02
N ALA A 79 -3.61 9.73 1.35
CA ALA A 79 -2.87 9.80 2.60
C ALA A 79 -2.02 11.08 2.70
N LEU A 80 -1.36 11.47 1.60
CA LEU A 80 -0.59 12.72 1.54
C LEU A 80 -1.50 13.95 1.64
N ALA A 81 -2.67 13.95 0.96
CA ALA A 81 -3.61 15.07 1.06
C ALA A 81 -4.08 15.27 2.50
N LEU A 82 -4.44 14.17 3.21
CA LEU A 82 -4.81 14.22 4.62
C LEU A 82 -3.65 14.73 5.48
N ALA A 83 -2.45 14.19 5.32
CA ALA A 83 -1.29 14.59 6.11
C ALA A 83 -0.90 16.06 5.85
N CYS A 84 -0.90 16.50 4.60
CA CYS A 84 -0.62 17.88 4.23
C CYS A 84 -1.66 18.86 4.80
N ALA A 85 -2.96 18.51 4.76
CA ALA A 85 -4.01 19.32 5.38
C ALA A 85 -3.75 19.55 6.87
N GLN A 86 -3.31 18.49 7.58
CA GLN A 86 -3.02 18.58 9.01
C GLN A 86 -1.73 19.32 9.36
N MET A 87 -0.75 19.28 8.46
CA MET A 87 0.53 19.95 8.63
C MET A 87 0.54 21.39 8.09
N GLY A 88 -0.56 21.89 7.51
CA GLY A 88 -0.61 23.20 6.87
C GLY A 88 0.26 23.28 5.60
N LEU A 89 0.40 22.16 4.89
CA LEU A 89 1.12 22.06 3.63
C LEU A 89 0.14 22.13 2.45
N LYS A 90 0.60 22.57 1.29
CA LYS A 90 -0.15 22.47 0.02
C LYS A 90 0.15 21.14 -0.64
N PHE A 91 -0.84 20.50 -1.25
CA PHE A 91 -0.66 19.22 -1.90
C PHE A 91 -1.21 19.21 -3.33
N VAL A 92 -0.42 18.66 -4.25
CA VAL A 92 -0.82 18.37 -5.64
C VAL A 92 -0.63 16.88 -5.90
N ALA A 93 -1.72 16.19 -6.17
CA ALA A 93 -1.70 14.83 -6.68
C ALA A 93 -1.59 14.86 -8.20
N VAL A 94 -0.58 14.25 -8.77
CA VAL A 94 -0.44 14.09 -10.21
C VAL A 94 -0.78 12.66 -10.59
N MET A 95 -1.71 12.48 -11.55
CA MET A 95 -2.20 11.17 -11.92
C MET A 95 -2.60 11.10 -13.39
N PRO A 96 -2.49 9.91 -14.04
CA PRO A 96 -3.03 9.72 -15.38
C PRO A 96 -4.55 9.93 -15.41
N GLU A 97 -5.07 10.34 -16.54
CA GLU A 97 -6.52 10.37 -16.78
C GLU A 97 -7.17 9.01 -16.61
N GLY A 98 -8.48 8.99 -16.21
CA GLY A 98 -9.25 7.76 -16.04
C GLY A 98 -9.21 7.15 -14.64
N VAL A 99 -8.65 7.86 -13.65
CA VAL A 99 -8.74 7.47 -12.24
C VAL A 99 -10.17 7.65 -11.72
N SER A 100 -10.59 6.76 -10.80
CA SER A 100 -11.94 6.79 -10.24
C SER A 100 -12.28 8.12 -9.55
N SER A 101 -13.52 8.57 -9.72
CA SER A 101 -14.00 9.86 -9.20
C SER A 101 -13.93 9.95 -7.69
N GLU A 102 -14.12 8.83 -6.97
CA GLU A 102 -14.10 8.79 -5.50
C GLU A 102 -12.76 9.24 -4.95
N ARG A 103 -11.66 8.79 -5.59
CA ARG A 103 -10.30 9.16 -5.15
C ARG A 103 -10.03 10.64 -5.34
N VAL A 104 -10.46 11.18 -6.50
CA VAL A 104 -10.34 12.61 -6.80
C VAL A 104 -11.15 13.44 -5.78
N LEU A 105 -12.37 13.03 -5.47
CA LEU A 105 -13.23 13.72 -4.50
C LEU A 105 -12.61 13.72 -3.10
N ILE A 106 -12.06 12.61 -2.63
CA ILE A 106 -11.42 12.54 -1.31
C ILE A 106 -10.20 13.46 -1.23
N ILE A 107 -9.33 13.46 -2.25
CA ILE A 107 -8.15 14.34 -2.30
C ILE A 107 -8.58 15.81 -2.24
N LYS A 108 -9.58 16.20 -3.04
CA LYS A 108 -10.11 17.57 -3.06
C LYS A 108 -10.79 17.95 -1.74
N ALA A 109 -11.50 17.02 -1.10
CA ALA A 109 -12.14 17.26 0.20
C ALA A 109 -11.12 17.55 1.32
N TYR A 110 -9.89 16.99 1.22
CA TYR A 110 -8.79 17.34 2.11
C TYR A 110 -8.03 18.61 1.68
N GLY A 111 -8.52 19.34 0.67
CA GLY A 111 -7.89 20.58 0.17
C GLY A 111 -6.74 20.35 -0.80
N GLY A 112 -6.48 19.10 -1.21
CA GLY A 112 -5.49 18.80 -2.23
C GLY A 112 -5.96 19.19 -3.64
N GLN A 113 -5.02 19.54 -4.50
CA GLN A 113 -5.26 19.73 -5.93
C GLN A 113 -4.98 18.44 -6.69
N VAL A 114 -5.68 18.25 -7.81
CA VAL A 114 -5.46 17.12 -8.71
C VAL A 114 -5.09 17.66 -10.08
N MET A 115 -3.96 17.18 -10.58
CA MET A 115 -3.46 17.45 -11.92
C MET A 115 -3.44 16.14 -12.69
N THR A 116 -4.00 16.14 -13.89
CA THR A 116 -4.03 14.95 -14.74
C THR A 116 -3.00 15.04 -15.85
N THR A 117 -2.42 13.90 -16.20
CA THR A 117 -1.54 13.70 -17.36
C THR A 117 -2.21 12.79 -18.38
N PRO A 118 -1.80 12.83 -19.66
CA PRO A 118 -2.37 11.94 -20.67
C PRO A 118 -2.33 10.47 -20.24
N LYS A 119 -3.43 9.75 -20.45
CA LYS A 119 -3.53 8.32 -20.08
C LYS A 119 -2.43 7.48 -20.73
N ALA A 120 -2.04 7.82 -21.97
CA ALA A 120 -0.99 7.09 -22.72
C ALA A 120 0.39 7.14 -22.04
N ASP A 121 0.69 8.20 -21.29
CA ASP A 121 1.98 8.37 -20.60
C ASP A 121 2.04 7.60 -19.26
N GLY A 122 0.90 7.11 -18.81
CA GLY A 122 0.77 6.33 -17.58
C GLY A 122 1.36 7.03 -16.37
N ILE A 123 1.80 6.22 -15.39
CA ILE A 123 2.40 6.77 -14.16
C ILE A 123 3.77 7.43 -14.40
N ARG A 124 4.48 7.07 -15.47
CA ARG A 124 5.75 7.70 -15.82
C ARG A 124 5.56 9.17 -16.21
N GLY A 125 4.50 9.47 -16.98
CA GLY A 125 4.13 10.86 -17.27
C GLY A 125 3.79 11.65 -16.01
N ALA A 126 3.07 11.04 -15.07
CA ALA A 126 2.78 11.66 -13.79
C ALA A 126 4.06 11.94 -12.97
N ILE A 127 5.03 11.02 -12.96
CA ILE A 127 6.33 11.23 -12.29
C ILE A 127 7.08 12.41 -12.93
N ALA A 128 7.18 12.44 -14.25
CA ALA A 128 7.85 13.55 -14.96
C ALA A 128 7.21 14.91 -14.65
N GLU A 129 5.89 14.96 -14.57
CA GLU A 129 5.17 16.17 -14.22
C GLU A 129 5.43 16.61 -12.75
N THR A 130 5.56 15.68 -11.80
CA THR A 130 5.99 16.05 -10.45
C THR A 130 7.40 16.64 -10.41
N GLU A 131 8.30 16.13 -11.24
CA GLU A 131 9.66 16.68 -11.35
C GLU A 131 9.66 18.10 -11.95
N ARG A 132 8.78 18.36 -12.93
CA ARG A 132 8.56 19.71 -13.45
C ARG A 132 8.05 20.65 -12.35
N LEU A 133 7.07 20.24 -11.55
CA LEU A 133 6.57 21.03 -10.43
C LEU A 133 7.66 21.31 -9.38
N ALA A 134 8.56 20.36 -9.15
CA ALA A 134 9.69 20.59 -8.24
C ALA A 134 10.67 21.62 -8.80
N ALA A 135 10.99 21.54 -10.10
CA ALA A 135 11.91 22.46 -10.74
C ALA A 135 11.34 23.90 -10.83
N GLU A 136 10.06 24.05 -11.15
CA GLU A 136 9.44 25.35 -11.38
C GLU A 136 8.92 26.03 -10.10
N HIS A 137 8.44 25.23 -9.14
CA HIS A 137 7.75 25.73 -7.96
C HIS A 137 8.38 25.30 -6.62
N GLY A 138 9.51 24.59 -6.66
CA GLY A 138 10.18 24.10 -5.45
C GLY A 138 9.36 23.07 -4.67
N ALA A 139 8.51 22.29 -5.36
CA ALA A 139 7.70 21.28 -4.70
C ALA A 139 8.56 20.18 -4.08
N PHE A 140 8.25 19.80 -2.84
CA PHE A 140 8.83 18.63 -2.22
C PHE A 140 8.20 17.37 -2.81
N LEU A 141 9.03 16.41 -3.24
CA LEU A 141 8.60 15.13 -3.80
C LEU A 141 8.84 14.01 -2.80
N PRO A 142 7.80 13.36 -2.28
CA PRO A 142 7.93 12.14 -1.48
C PRO A 142 8.58 10.98 -2.24
N LYS A 143 8.38 10.88 -3.56
CA LYS A 143 8.96 9.87 -4.47
C LYS A 143 8.68 8.45 -4.03
N GLN A 144 7.41 8.08 -3.85
CA GLN A 144 6.98 6.80 -3.30
C GLN A 144 7.61 5.55 -3.96
N PHE A 145 8.03 5.64 -5.23
CA PHE A 145 8.62 4.53 -5.96
C PHE A 145 10.14 4.41 -5.83
N ALA A 146 10.81 5.43 -5.28
CA ALA A 146 12.26 5.51 -5.23
C ALA A 146 12.83 5.90 -3.86
N ASN A 147 12.01 6.37 -2.94
CA ASN A 147 12.43 6.79 -1.61
C ASN A 147 12.37 5.61 -0.64
N ASP A 148 13.52 5.19 -0.13
CA ASP A 148 13.63 4.09 0.83
C ASP A 148 12.87 4.35 2.15
N ASP A 149 12.56 5.60 2.49
CA ASP A 149 11.70 5.94 3.62
C ASP A 149 10.31 5.27 3.54
N ASN A 150 9.87 4.88 2.35
CA ASN A 150 8.66 4.09 2.16
C ASN A 150 8.82 2.68 2.78
N ALA A 151 9.94 2.01 2.55
CA ALA A 151 10.21 0.72 3.18
C ALA A 151 10.50 0.89 4.68
N ASP A 152 11.27 1.91 5.05
CA ASP A 152 11.64 2.20 6.43
C ASP A 152 10.41 2.47 7.31
N ALA A 153 9.36 3.13 6.78
CA ALA A 153 8.11 3.31 7.49
C ALA A 153 7.51 1.97 7.97
N HIS A 154 7.55 0.94 7.13
CA HIS A 154 7.08 -0.39 7.48
C HIS A 154 8.08 -1.18 8.33
N ARG A 155 9.38 -1.04 8.04
CA ARG A 155 10.47 -1.69 8.78
C ARG A 155 10.45 -1.32 10.26
N PHE A 156 10.33 -0.03 10.56
CA PHE A 156 10.43 0.46 11.93
C PHE A 156 9.10 0.52 12.68
N THR A 157 7.95 0.41 11.98
CA THR A 157 6.64 0.45 12.63
C THR A 157 5.85 -0.84 12.42
N THR A 158 5.42 -1.16 11.20
CA THR A 158 4.51 -2.28 10.91
C THR A 158 5.10 -3.62 11.34
N ALA A 159 6.38 -3.87 11.04
CA ALA A 159 7.05 -5.11 11.43
C ALA A 159 7.12 -5.27 12.95
N ARG A 160 7.46 -4.20 13.69
CA ARG A 160 7.47 -4.21 15.15
C ARG A 160 6.09 -4.56 15.70
N GLU A 161 5.04 -3.89 15.21
CA GLU A 161 3.65 -4.14 15.62
C GLU A 161 3.22 -5.60 15.37
N VAL A 162 3.69 -6.20 14.27
CA VAL A 162 3.43 -7.61 13.94
C VAL A 162 4.11 -8.52 14.95
N VAL A 163 5.43 -8.35 15.15
CA VAL A 163 6.23 -9.22 16.01
C VAL A 163 5.80 -9.10 17.47
N ASP A 164 5.43 -7.90 17.92
CA ASP A 164 4.97 -7.68 19.31
C ASP A 164 3.61 -8.35 19.62
N VAL A 165 2.80 -8.65 18.59
CA VAL A 165 1.42 -9.20 18.77
C VAL A 165 1.31 -10.67 18.38
N ILE A 166 2.07 -11.12 17.37
CA ILE A 166 1.99 -12.51 16.89
C ILE A 166 2.46 -13.49 17.97
N PRO A 167 1.80 -14.63 18.16
CA PRO A 167 2.19 -15.60 19.20
C PRO A 167 3.67 -16.01 19.07
N GLY A 168 4.40 -15.92 20.20
CA GLY A 168 5.82 -16.26 20.23
C GLY A 168 6.75 -15.30 19.50
N GLY A 169 6.24 -14.20 18.95
CA GLY A 169 7.05 -13.22 18.22
C GLY A 169 7.69 -13.75 16.93
N ARG A 170 7.21 -14.87 16.40
CA ARG A 170 7.79 -15.54 15.23
C ARG A 170 6.99 -15.26 13.98
N VAL A 171 7.67 -14.92 12.89
CA VAL A 171 7.09 -14.75 11.55
C VAL A 171 7.89 -15.61 10.57
N ASP A 172 7.23 -16.54 9.89
CA ASP A 172 7.88 -17.48 8.94
C ASP A 172 7.77 -16.98 7.49
N ALA A 173 6.73 -16.23 7.17
CA ALA A 173 6.59 -15.57 5.87
C ALA A 173 5.81 -14.27 5.97
N VAL A 174 6.20 -13.28 5.17
CA VAL A 174 5.43 -12.06 4.91
C VAL A 174 4.99 -12.03 3.46
N VAL A 175 3.68 -11.85 3.23
CA VAL A 175 3.05 -11.92 1.91
C VAL A 175 2.43 -10.59 1.56
N SER A 176 2.78 -10.02 0.42
CA SER A 176 2.16 -8.78 -0.08
C SER A 176 2.26 -8.67 -1.60
N GLY A 177 1.23 -8.11 -2.22
CA GLY A 177 1.30 -7.57 -3.56
C GLY A 177 2.26 -6.38 -3.62
N VAL A 178 2.86 -6.17 -4.77
CA VAL A 178 3.87 -5.12 -5.00
C VAL A 178 3.28 -4.00 -5.84
N GLY A 179 3.08 -2.84 -5.19
CA GLY A 179 2.89 -1.57 -5.89
C GLY A 179 4.23 -0.82 -5.88
N THR A 180 4.52 -0.12 -4.80
CA THR A 180 5.84 0.50 -4.60
C THR A 180 6.87 -0.48 -4.03
N GLY A 181 6.44 -1.61 -3.49
CA GLY A 181 7.29 -2.58 -2.82
C GLY A 181 7.61 -2.26 -1.36
N GLY A 182 7.37 -1.03 -0.92
CA GLY A 182 7.74 -0.59 0.44
C GLY A 182 7.18 -1.48 1.55
N THR A 183 5.93 -1.94 1.42
CA THR A 183 5.30 -2.80 2.43
C THR A 183 6.01 -4.16 2.53
N LEU A 184 6.23 -4.85 1.41
CA LEU A 184 6.89 -6.16 1.43
C LEU A 184 8.33 -6.06 1.91
N VAL A 185 9.10 -5.13 1.33
CA VAL A 185 10.51 -4.91 1.68
C VAL A 185 10.64 -4.49 3.15
N GLY A 186 9.83 -3.54 3.60
CA GLY A 186 9.89 -3.05 4.98
C GLY A 186 9.50 -4.10 6.01
N LEU A 187 8.43 -4.87 5.77
CA LEU A 187 8.05 -5.98 6.65
C LEU A 187 9.14 -7.05 6.72
N TYR A 188 9.67 -7.45 5.57
CA TYR A 188 10.74 -8.45 5.51
C TYR A 188 11.97 -8.00 6.29
N LEU A 189 12.50 -6.80 6.00
CA LEU A 189 13.69 -6.29 6.68
C LEU A 189 13.43 -6.10 8.19
N GLY A 190 12.27 -5.56 8.56
CA GLY A 190 11.95 -5.33 9.96
C GLY A 190 11.75 -6.62 10.76
N CYS A 191 11.11 -7.64 10.20
CA CYS A 191 11.01 -8.95 10.86
C CYS A 191 12.38 -9.61 11.00
N ARG A 192 13.25 -9.51 9.99
CA ARG A 192 14.65 -9.99 10.09
C ARG A 192 15.45 -9.27 11.17
N ASP A 193 15.35 -7.95 11.23
CA ASP A 193 16.01 -7.16 12.27
C ASP A 193 15.58 -7.57 13.68
N LEU A 194 14.36 -8.09 13.81
CA LEU A 194 13.78 -8.60 15.06
C LEU A 194 14.04 -10.10 15.29
N GLY A 195 14.86 -10.73 14.44
CA GLY A 195 15.30 -12.12 14.60
C GLY A 195 14.33 -13.18 14.04
N CYS A 196 13.33 -12.80 13.24
CA CYS A 196 12.40 -13.77 12.64
C CYS A 196 13.03 -14.51 11.44
N PRO A 197 12.77 -15.83 11.28
CA PRO A 197 13.20 -16.61 10.12
C PRO A 197 12.29 -16.39 8.90
N VAL A 198 12.09 -15.13 8.52
CA VAL A 198 11.05 -14.72 7.58
C VAL A 198 11.45 -14.88 6.12
N VAL A 199 10.55 -15.45 5.30
CA VAL A 199 10.65 -15.52 3.84
C VAL A 199 9.76 -14.42 3.23
N PRO A 200 10.28 -13.58 2.31
CA PRO A 200 9.46 -12.61 1.60
C PRO A 200 8.68 -13.30 0.47
N VAL A 201 7.38 -12.98 0.36
CA VAL A 201 6.51 -13.54 -0.67
C VAL A 201 5.80 -12.44 -1.45
N HIS A 202 6.06 -12.38 -2.74
CA HIS A 202 5.38 -11.52 -3.68
C HIS A 202 4.08 -12.17 -4.15
N ALA A 203 2.94 -11.61 -3.80
CA ALA A 203 1.64 -11.97 -4.35
C ALA A 203 1.47 -11.26 -5.71
N ARG A 204 1.67 -11.98 -6.82
CA ARG A 204 1.61 -11.44 -8.17
C ARG A 204 0.24 -11.71 -8.80
N PRO A 205 -0.51 -10.68 -9.19
CA PRO A 205 -1.76 -10.89 -9.91
C PRO A 205 -1.47 -11.33 -11.35
N VAL A 206 -2.20 -12.34 -11.82
CA VAL A 206 -2.12 -12.81 -13.20
C VAL A 206 -3.49 -12.81 -13.85
N ASN A 207 -3.59 -12.24 -15.04
CA ASN A 207 -4.80 -12.29 -15.83
C ASN A 207 -4.73 -13.52 -16.76
N LEU A 208 -5.46 -14.57 -16.43
CA LEU A 208 -5.49 -15.81 -17.21
C LEU A 208 -6.27 -15.69 -18.53
N TYR A 209 -7.07 -14.63 -18.71
CA TYR A 209 -7.93 -14.44 -19.87
C TYR A 209 -7.63 -13.12 -20.60
N GLY A 210 -6.36 -12.69 -20.54
CA GLY A 210 -5.92 -11.38 -20.96
C GLY A 210 -6.25 -11.00 -22.39
N ASP A 211 -6.91 -9.89 -22.56
CA ASP A 211 -6.72 -9.03 -23.72
C ASP A 211 -5.31 -8.44 -23.63
N GLY A 212 -4.53 -8.64 -24.65
CA GLY A 212 -3.10 -8.51 -24.79
C GLY A 212 -2.39 -7.20 -24.48
N ASP A 213 -2.68 -6.52 -23.39
CA ASP A 213 -1.89 -5.40 -22.89
C ASP A 213 -0.98 -5.81 -21.71
N ALA A 214 -0.09 -6.76 -22.01
CA ALA A 214 1.08 -7.04 -21.17
C ALA A 214 2.18 -5.97 -21.33
N GLU A 215 1.85 -4.79 -21.81
CA GLU A 215 2.81 -3.69 -21.87
C GLU A 215 2.89 -2.95 -20.55
N CYS A 216 3.98 -3.23 -19.89
CA CYS A 216 4.81 -2.31 -19.13
C CYS A 216 4.06 -1.15 -18.46
N CYS A 217 3.91 -1.19 -17.15
CA CYS A 217 3.44 -0.08 -16.30
C CYS A 217 1.93 0.10 -16.20
N SER A 218 1.11 -0.78 -16.70
CA SER A 218 -0.31 -0.77 -16.36
C SER A 218 -0.47 -1.33 -14.95
N PHE A 219 -1.18 -0.57 -14.10
CA PHE A 219 -1.90 -1.20 -13.00
C PHE A 219 -2.59 -2.42 -13.57
N SER A 220 -2.51 -3.59 -12.93
CA SER A 220 -3.47 -4.63 -13.26
C SER A 220 -4.84 -3.94 -13.20
N GLY A 221 -5.56 -3.87 -14.32
CA GLY A 221 -6.78 -3.07 -14.40
C GLY A 221 -7.83 -3.51 -13.38
N ARG A 222 -7.66 -4.71 -12.82
CA ARG A 222 -8.56 -5.35 -11.86
C ARG A 222 -8.10 -5.27 -10.42
N ILE A 223 -6.77 -5.18 -10.16
CA ILE A 223 -6.23 -5.05 -8.79
C ILE A 223 -5.41 -3.76 -8.71
N PRO A 224 -6.08 -2.61 -8.48
CA PRO A 224 -5.42 -1.32 -8.44
C PRO A 224 -4.38 -1.24 -7.31
N GLY A 225 -3.25 -0.60 -7.60
CA GLY A 225 -2.17 -0.38 -6.62
C GLY A 225 -1.06 -1.43 -6.66
N VAL A 226 -1.18 -2.46 -7.50
CA VAL A 226 -0.09 -3.39 -7.81
C VAL A 226 0.54 -2.98 -9.14
N VAL A 227 1.81 -2.56 -9.13
CA VAL A 227 2.51 -1.99 -10.30
C VAL A 227 3.87 -2.64 -10.44
N ASP A 228 4.09 -3.37 -11.52
CA ASP A 228 5.39 -3.98 -11.81
C ASP A 228 6.40 -2.98 -12.42
N ARG A 229 7.69 -3.15 -12.09
CA ARG A 229 8.87 -2.57 -12.77
C ARG A 229 9.10 -1.05 -12.72
N ILE A 230 8.38 -0.28 -11.91
CA ILE A 230 8.65 1.16 -11.74
C ILE A 230 9.46 1.41 -10.48
N SER A 231 9.25 0.61 -9.45
CA SER A 231 9.88 0.82 -8.17
C SER A 231 11.35 0.42 -8.15
N THR A 232 12.18 1.30 -7.60
CA THR A 232 13.58 0.98 -7.24
C THR A 232 13.71 0.45 -5.81
N ILE A 233 12.63 0.41 -5.05
CA ILE A 233 12.58 -0.11 -3.68
C ILE A 233 12.52 -1.64 -3.69
N PHE A 234 11.64 -2.19 -4.55
CA PHE A 234 11.48 -3.62 -4.75
C PHE A 234 12.55 -4.13 -5.71
N ARG A 235 13.57 -4.74 -5.13
CA ARG A 235 14.71 -5.30 -5.85
C ARG A 235 15.02 -6.69 -5.29
N GLU A 236 15.30 -7.64 -6.17
CA GLU A 236 15.59 -9.04 -5.80
C GLU A 236 16.83 -9.16 -4.90
N ASP A 237 17.85 -8.31 -5.10
CA ASP A 237 19.05 -8.27 -4.25
C ASP A 237 18.77 -7.86 -2.80
N ARG A 238 17.64 -7.21 -2.53
CA ARG A 238 17.18 -6.88 -1.17
C ARG A 238 16.33 -7.96 -0.52
N LEU A 239 15.89 -8.94 -1.29
CA LEU A 239 14.93 -9.97 -0.89
C LEU A 239 15.47 -11.37 -1.22
N PRO A 240 16.58 -11.81 -0.57
CA PRO A 240 17.04 -13.17 -0.76
C PRO A 240 15.92 -14.15 -0.41
N GLU A 241 15.85 -15.24 -1.17
CA GLU A 241 14.80 -16.27 -1.06
C GLU A 241 13.39 -15.77 -1.40
N LEU A 242 13.27 -14.69 -2.18
CA LEU A 242 11.97 -14.20 -2.64
C LEU A 242 11.18 -15.30 -3.34
N LEU A 243 10.02 -15.65 -2.78
CA LEU A 243 9.05 -16.51 -3.40
C LEU A 243 8.01 -15.66 -4.13
N THR A 244 7.65 -16.02 -5.36
CA THR A 244 6.54 -15.39 -6.08
C THR A 244 5.40 -16.38 -6.20
N ILE A 245 4.21 -15.96 -5.79
CA ILE A 245 2.96 -16.71 -5.91
C ILE A 245 2.06 -16.00 -6.91
N ASP A 246 1.76 -16.68 -7.99
CA ASP A 246 0.82 -16.20 -9.00
C ASP A 246 -0.61 -16.45 -8.57
N VAL A 247 -1.40 -15.39 -8.53
CA VAL A 247 -2.80 -15.43 -8.13
C VAL A 247 -3.66 -14.91 -9.27
N PRO A 248 -4.57 -15.75 -9.82
CA PRO A 248 -5.52 -15.29 -10.82
C PRO A 248 -6.39 -14.13 -10.30
N ASP A 249 -6.59 -13.10 -11.13
CA ASP A 249 -7.39 -11.91 -10.77
C ASP A 249 -8.79 -12.31 -10.25
N GLN A 250 -9.43 -13.30 -10.89
CA GLN A 250 -10.73 -13.79 -10.44
C GLN A 250 -10.68 -14.40 -9.03
N LEU A 251 -9.60 -15.13 -8.70
CA LEU A 251 -9.43 -15.69 -7.36
C LEU A 251 -9.22 -14.59 -6.33
N ALA A 252 -8.41 -13.57 -6.66
CA ALA A 252 -8.21 -12.41 -5.79
C ALA A 252 -9.54 -11.68 -5.52
N MET A 253 -10.34 -11.42 -6.57
CA MET A 253 -11.64 -10.77 -6.45
C MET A 253 -12.66 -11.62 -5.66
N ALA A 254 -12.73 -12.93 -5.93
CA ALA A 254 -13.61 -13.84 -5.20
C ALA A 254 -13.23 -13.91 -3.72
N THR A 255 -11.93 -13.96 -3.42
CA THR A 255 -11.40 -13.96 -2.04
C THR A 255 -11.72 -12.65 -1.34
N THR A 256 -11.57 -11.50 -2.01
CA THR A 256 -11.96 -10.19 -1.47
C THR A 256 -13.43 -10.19 -1.06
N ARG A 257 -14.33 -10.67 -1.94
CA ARG A 257 -15.77 -10.75 -1.62
C ARG A 257 -16.08 -11.70 -0.46
N LYS A 258 -15.32 -12.79 -0.28
CA LYS A 258 -15.43 -13.66 0.91
C LYS A 258 -15.01 -12.91 2.18
N LEU A 259 -13.91 -12.18 2.15
CA LEU A 259 -13.46 -11.35 3.27
C LEU A 259 -14.50 -10.26 3.61
N MET A 260 -15.09 -9.60 2.61
CA MET A 260 -16.16 -8.61 2.81
C MET A 260 -17.39 -9.24 3.49
N LYS A 261 -17.79 -10.46 3.10
CA LYS A 261 -18.89 -11.19 3.74
C LYS A 261 -18.62 -11.56 5.20
N LEU A 262 -17.35 -11.65 5.60
CA LEU A 262 -16.94 -11.80 7.01
C LEU A 262 -16.88 -10.48 7.77
N GLY A 263 -17.21 -9.35 7.13
CA GLY A 263 -17.22 -8.02 7.75
C GLY A 263 -15.92 -7.23 7.62
N PHE A 264 -14.96 -7.69 6.83
CA PHE A 264 -13.75 -6.90 6.55
C PHE A 264 -14.02 -5.91 5.41
N PRO A 265 -13.92 -4.58 5.63
CA PRO A 265 -14.17 -3.58 4.59
C PRO A 265 -12.93 -3.39 3.69
N VAL A 266 -12.56 -4.40 2.94
CA VAL A 266 -11.26 -4.49 2.25
C VAL A 266 -11.34 -4.28 0.74
N GLY A 267 -10.26 -3.74 0.16
CA GLY A 267 -10.06 -3.63 -1.29
C GLY A 267 -9.48 -4.90 -1.93
N PRO A 268 -9.39 -4.94 -3.28
CA PRO A 268 -9.00 -6.15 -4.04
C PRO A 268 -7.61 -6.69 -3.71
N SER A 269 -6.67 -5.83 -3.35
CA SER A 269 -5.32 -6.23 -2.94
C SER A 269 -5.30 -7.09 -1.67
N SER A 270 -6.32 -6.99 -0.81
CA SER A 270 -6.44 -7.85 0.37
C SER A 270 -6.76 -9.29 0.00
N GLY A 271 -7.64 -9.49 -0.99
CA GLY A 271 -7.94 -10.83 -1.51
C GLY A 271 -6.77 -11.47 -2.24
N LEU A 272 -6.02 -10.67 -3.02
CA LEU A 272 -4.76 -11.08 -3.63
C LEU A 272 -3.77 -11.59 -2.58
N ASN A 273 -3.51 -10.77 -1.57
CA ASN A 273 -2.58 -11.05 -0.51
C ASN A 273 -2.98 -12.31 0.30
N TYR A 274 -4.25 -12.41 0.65
CA TYR A 274 -4.77 -13.54 1.42
C TYR A 274 -4.72 -14.85 0.62
N ALA A 275 -5.09 -14.82 -0.67
CA ALA A 275 -5.03 -16.00 -1.53
C ALA A 275 -3.58 -16.50 -1.68
N ALA A 276 -2.62 -15.59 -1.91
CA ALA A 276 -1.21 -15.95 -1.96
C ALA A 276 -0.71 -16.54 -0.62
N ALA A 277 -1.13 -15.98 0.51
CA ALA A 277 -0.78 -16.50 1.83
C ALA A 277 -1.30 -17.93 2.05
N CYS A 278 -2.52 -18.25 1.60
CA CYS A 278 -3.06 -19.60 1.62
C CYS A 278 -2.23 -20.57 0.76
N GLU A 279 -1.77 -20.14 -0.43
CA GLU A 279 -0.91 -20.98 -1.27
C GLU A 279 0.45 -21.25 -0.61
N VAL A 280 1.03 -20.28 0.10
CA VAL A 280 2.27 -20.51 0.89
C VAL A 280 2.04 -21.60 1.95
N LEU A 281 0.93 -21.54 2.69
CA LEU A 281 0.59 -22.55 3.70
C LEU A 281 0.44 -23.94 3.09
N LYS A 282 -0.22 -24.04 1.93
CA LYS A 282 -0.36 -25.32 1.19
C LYS A 282 0.99 -25.88 0.75
N LEU A 283 1.83 -25.03 0.16
CA LEU A 283 3.15 -25.42 -0.35
C LEU A 283 4.10 -25.89 0.74
N ARG A 284 4.03 -25.30 1.91
CA ARG A 284 4.90 -25.64 3.04
C ARG A 284 4.38 -26.80 3.86
N GLY A 285 3.06 -26.98 3.96
CA GLY A 285 2.43 -28.09 4.69
C GLY A 285 2.72 -28.13 6.20
N ASP A 286 3.27 -27.06 6.77
CA ASP A 286 3.58 -26.94 8.20
C ASP A 286 2.41 -26.29 8.94
N PRO A 287 1.67 -27.00 9.80
CA PRO A 287 0.55 -26.45 10.54
C PRO A 287 0.96 -25.40 11.61
N ALA A 288 2.24 -25.37 11.98
CA ALA A 288 2.77 -24.39 12.94
C ALA A 288 3.29 -23.12 12.27
N MET A 289 3.28 -23.06 10.94
CA MET A 289 3.80 -21.91 10.18
C MET A 289 2.97 -20.66 10.43
N GLN A 290 3.64 -19.56 10.76
CA GLN A 290 3.03 -18.24 10.96
C GLN A 290 3.24 -17.37 9.74
N VAL A 291 2.21 -17.28 8.90
CA VAL A 291 2.19 -16.45 7.69
C VAL A 291 1.47 -15.14 7.98
N VAL A 292 2.14 -14.04 7.71
CA VAL A 292 1.61 -12.68 7.88
C VAL A 292 1.30 -12.06 6.53
N THR A 293 0.16 -11.43 6.42
CA THR A 293 -0.20 -10.60 5.28
C THR A 293 -0.81 -9.27 5.70
N VAL A 294 -1.05 -8.40 4.74
CA VAL A 294 -1.60 -7.06 4.95
C VAL A 294 -2.93 -6.91 4.24
N PHE A 295 -3.92 -6.29 4.90
CA PHE A 295 -5.12 -5.77 4.28
C PHE A 295 -4.93 -4.26 4.07
N PRO A 296 -4.49 -3.86 2.84
CA PRO A 296 -3.85 -2.57 2.64
C PRO A 296 -4.80 -1.38 2.70
N ASP A 297 -6.05 -1.52 2.25
CA ASP A 297 -6.98 -0.40 2.18
C ASP A 297 -8.45 -0.81 2.19
N ARG A 298 -9.31 0.21 2.29
CA ARG A 298 -10.76 0.07 2.42
C ARG A 298 -11.48 -0.01 1.08
N MET A 299 -12.60 -0.72 1.08
CA MET A 299 -13.44 -1.00 -0.08
C MET A 299 -14.09 0.25 -0.71
N GLU A 300 -14.29 1.33 0.03
CA GLU A 300 -15.00 2.53 -0.44
C GLU A 300 -14.30 3.23 -1.62
N ARG A 301 -13.00 2.92 -1.84
CA ARG A 301 -12.23 3.40 -2.99
C ARG A 301 -12.55 2.70 -4.30
N TYR A 302 -13.44 1.69 -4.26
CA TYR A 302 -13.64 0.72 -5.35
C TYR A 302 -15.12 0.56 -5.75
N PHE A 303 -16.01 1.43 -5.26
CA PHE A 303 -17.45 1.32 -5.51
C PHE A 303 -17.83 1.35 -6.99
N THR A 304 -17.07 2.06 -7.81
CA THR A 304 -17.27 2.12 -9.28
C THR A 304 -16.48 1.07 -10.05
N THR A 305 -15.86 0.09 -9.37
CA THR A 305 -15.05 -0.94 -10.00
C THR A 305 -15.76 -2.29 -10.07
N GLU A 306 -15.19 -3.21 -10.83
CA GLU A 306 -15.68 -4.59 -11.01
C GLU A 306 -15.87 -5.35 -9.65
N LEU A 307 -15.20 -4.94 -8.58
CA LEU A 307 -15.39 -5.53 -7.25
C LEU A 307 -16.85 -5.49 -6.83
N PHE A 308 -17.54 -4.38 -7.13
CA PHE A 308 -18.91 -4.13 -6.70
C PHE A 308 -19.98 -4.47 -7.75
N THR A 309 -19.61 -4.85 -8.97
CA THR A 309 -20.59 -5.25 -10.03
C THR A 309 -21.67 -6.22 -9.54
N PRO A 310 -21.39 -7.25 -8.71
CA PRO A 310 -22.45 -8.14 -8.24
C PRO A 310 -23.44 -7.53 -7.25
N TYR A 311 -23.19 -6.30 -6.77
CA TYR A 311 -24.03 -5.59 -5.78
C TYR A 311 -24.78 -4.41 -6.38
N VAL A 312 -24.47 -4.04 -7.61
CA VAL A 312 -25.18 -3.03 -8.39
C VAL A 312 -26.20 -3.78 -9.22
N GLY A 313 -27.44 -3.87 -8.69
CA GLY A 313 -28.59 -4.53 -9.31
C GLY A 313 -29.15 -3.75 -10.48
#